data_5c3a8225e9aeffdc0192728cc5ffdc14
#
_entry.id   5c3a8225e9aeffdc0192728cc5ffdc14
#
_cell.length_a   1.000
_cell.length_b   1.000
_cell.length_c   1.000
_cell.angle_alpha   90.00
_cell.angle_beta   90.00
_cell.angle_gamma   90.00
#
_symmetry.space_group_name_H-M   'P 1'
#
loop_
_entity.id
_entity.type
_entity.pdbx_description
1 polymer ?
#
loop_
_entity_poly.entity_id
_entity_poly.type
_entity_poly.pdbx_seq_one_letter_code
_entity_poly.pdbx_strand_id
1 'polypeptide(L)' 'MIKEFKVEGLKCSGCAKAVANAVSAVSGVEKASVDFEAKKLTVEFLQDKVEEQKIIEAVSKAGYQAELA' A
#
# COMPACT_ATOMS: atom_id res chain seq x y z
N MET A 1 3.92 -3.39 -13.30
CA MET A 1 4.15 -4.46 -12.33
C MET A 1 3.18 -4.37 -11.18
N ILE A 2 2.71 -5.52 -10.70
CA ILE A 2 1.76 -5.56 -9.59
C ILE A 2 2.40 -6.32 -8.44
N LYS A 3 2.35 -5.73 -7.25
CA LYS A 3 2.82 -6.38 -6.03
C LYS A 3 1.71 -6.37 -5.00
N GLU A 4 1.66 -7.42 -4.21
CA GLU A 4 0.71 -7.52 -3.12
C GLU A 4 1.45 -7.43 -1.80
N PHE A 5 0.88 -6.69 -0.87
CA PHE A 5 1.42 -6.53 0.47
C PHE A 5 0.35 -6.86 1.48
N LYS A 6 0.76 -7.38 2.61
CA LYS A 6 -0.14 -7.62 3.72
C LYS A 6 -0.08 -6.40 4.65
N VAL A 7 -1.24 -5.85 4.96
CA VAL A 7 -1.33 -4.65 5.79
C VAL A 7 -1.96 -5.01 7.13
N GLU A 8 -1.31 -4.57 8.20
CA GLU A 8 -1.81 -4.78 9.54
C GLU A 8 -2.29 -3.46 10.14
N GLY A 9 -3.22 -3.56 11.07
CA GLY A 9 -3.76 -2.39 11.75
C GLY A 9 -5.02 -1.83 11.12
N LEU A 10 -5.51 -2.43 10.06
CA LEU A 10 -6.75 -2.00 9.42
C LEU A 10 -7.93 -2.34 10.32
N LYS A 11 -8.69 -1.32 10.72
CA LYS A 11 -9.85 -1.50 11.59
C LYS A 11 -11.16 -1.15 10.92
N CYS A 12 -11.10 -0.39 9.82
CA CYS A 12 -12.31 0.03 9.11
C CYS A 12 -11.96 0.36 7.67
N SER A 13 -12.98 0.52 6.84
CA SER A 13 -12.77 0.84 5.43
C SER A 13 -12.12 2.20 5.23
N GLY A 14 -12.33 3.13 6.15
CA GLY A 14 -11.65 4.42 6.10
C GLY A 14 -10.15 4.28 6.25
N CYS A 15 -9.71 3.35 7.09
CA CYS A 15 -8.28 3.05 7.24
C CYS A 15 -7.71 2.50 5.94
N ALA A 16 -8.45 1.62 5.28
CA ALA A 16 -8.02 1.06 3.99
C ALA A 16 -7.83 2.17 2.97
N LYS A 17 -8.75 3.12 2.91
CA LYS A 17 -8.63 4.26 2.00
C LYS A 17 -7.42 5.12 2.33
N ALA A 18 -7.15 5.32 3.61
CA ALA A 18 -5.99 6.11 4.03
C ALA A 18 -4.69 5.47 3.54
N VAL A 19 -4.59 4.15 3.66
CA VAL A 19 -3.42 3.42 3.17
C VAL A 19 -3.30 3.54 1.66
N ALA A 20 -4.40 3.34 0.94
CA ALA A 20 -4.40 3.44 -0.51
C ALA A 20 -3.97 4.83 -0.96
N ASN A 21 -4.47 5.87 -0.30
CA ASN A 21 -4.08 7.25 -0.63
C ASN A 21 -2.61 7.50 -0.34
N ALA A 22 -2.12 7.02 0.79
CA ALA A 22 -0.71 7.20 1.14
C ALA A 22 0.20 6.52 0.12
N VAL A 23 -0.15 5.32 -0.31
CA VAL A 23 0.64 4.58 -1.29
C VAL A 23 0.54 5.22 -2.66
N SER A 24 -0.64 5.67 -3.06
CA SER A 24 -0.80 6.30 -4.38
C SER A 24 -0.06 7.63 -4.48
N ALA A 25 0.28 8.24 -3.35
CA ALA A 25 1.08 9.46 -3.34
C ALA A 25 2.56 9.18 -3.62
N VAL A 26 2.98 7.93 -3.57
CA VAL A 26 4.38 7.57 -3.86
C VAL A 26 4.65 7.74 -5.34
N SER A 27 5.75 8.43 -5.65
CA SER A 27 6.13 8.67 -7.03
C SER A 27 6.41 7.36 -7.75
N GLY A 28 5.82 7.17 -8.92
CA GLY A 28 6.00 5.94 -9.70
C GLY A 28 4.89 4.91 -9.50
N VAL A 29 4.04 5.10 -8.50
CA VAL A 29 2.88 4.22 -8.30
C VAL A 29 1.76 4.66 -9.25
N GLU A 30 1.29 3.73 -10.08
CA GLU A 30 0.20 4.01 -11.00
C GLU A 30 -1.16 3.81 -10.34
N LYS A 31 -1.27 2.79 -9.50
CA LYS A 31 -2.54 2.45 -8.89
C LYS A 31 -2.30 1.76 -7.56
N ALA A 32 -3.13 2.07 -6.58
CA ALA A 32 -3.10 1.41 -5.28
C ALA A 32 -4.51 1.04 -4.87
N SER A 33 -4.67 -0.18 -4.39
CA SER A 33 -5.95 -0.68 -3.95
C SER A 33 -5.75 -1.50 -2.68
N VAL A 34 -6.64 -1.31 -1.71
CA VAL A 34 -6.58 -2.06 -0.46
C VAL A 34 -7.87 -2.87 -0.32
N ASP A 35 -7.70 -4.16 -0.07
CA ASP A 35 -8.82 -5.03 0.24
C ASP A 35 -8.91 -5.14 1.76
N PHE A 36 -9.90 -4.48 2.32
CA PHE A 36 -10.09 -4.44 3.76
C PHE A 36 -10.40 -5.83 4.33
N GLU A 37 -11.19 -6.62 3.63
CA GLU A 37 -11.55 -7.95 4.11
C GLU A 37 -10.36 -8.90 4.13
N ALA A 38 -9.53 -8.84 3.10
CA ALA A 38 -8.34 -9.67 3.00
C ALA A 38 -7.15 -9.04 3.69
N LYS A 39 -7.24 -7.76 4.06
CA LYS A 39 -6.15 -6.98 4.64
C LYS A 39 -4.93 -6.97 3.73
N LYS A 40 -5.17 -6.85 2.44
CA LYS A 40 -4.12 -6.85 1.42
C LYS A 40 -4.08 -5.53 0.69
N LEU A 41 -2.88 -5.10 0.38
CA LEU A 41 -2.65 -3.93 -0.45
C LEU A 41 -2.11 -4.40 -1.79
N THR A 42 -2.80 -4.03 -2.87
CA THR A 42 -2.33 -4.31 -4.22
C THR A 42 -1.85 -3.02 -4.85
N VAL A 43 -0.62 -3.00 -5.33
CA VAL A 43 -0.01 -1.81 -5.90
C VAL A 43 0.46 -2.10 -7.32
N GLU A 44 0.05 -1.25 -8.25
CA GLU A 44 0.60 -1.24 -9.59
C GLU A 44 1.60 -0.11 -9.71
N PHE A 45 2.81 -0.43 -10.12
CA PHE A 45 3.87 0.55 -10.22
C PHE A 45 4.88 0.16 -11.30
N LEU A 46 5.68 1.14 -11.69
CA LEU A 46 6.77 0.91 -12.62
C LEU A 46 8.00 0.50 -11.82
N GLN A 47 8.49 -0.69 -12.09
CA GLN A 47 9.58 -1.30 -11.32
C GLN A 47 10.84 -0.43 -11.27
N ASP A 48 11.08 0.32 -12.30
CA ASP A 48 12.27 1.18 -12.36
C ASP A 48 12.17 2.42 -11.49
N LYS A 49 10.99 2.75 -11.00
CA LYS A 49 10.75 4.02 -10.30
C LYS A 49 10.38 3.86 -8.84
N VAL A 50 9.94 2.68 -8.43
CA VAL A 50 9.47 2.47 -7.07
C VAL A 50 10.09 1.20 -6.51
N GLU A 51 10.63 1.32 -5.31
CA GLU A 51 11.09 0.18 -4.55
C GLU A 51 10.01 -0.25 -3.58
N GLU A 52 9.95 -1.54 -3.31
CA GLU A 52 8.98 -2.08 -2.35
C GLU A 52 9.09 -1.37 -1.00
N GLN A 53 10.29 -1.04 -0.61
CA GLN A 53 10.53 -0.35 0.66
C GLN A 53 9.84 1.00 0.70
N LYS A 54 9.78 1.71 -0.41
CA LYS A 54 9.09 3.00 -0.48
C LYS A 54 7.62 2.85 -0.19
N ILE A 55 7.01 1.78 -0.67
CA ILE A 55 5.61 1.49 -0.43
C ILE A 55 5.38 1.18 1.05
N ILE A 56 6.27 0.36 1.63
CA ILE A 56 6.19 0.03 3.05
C ILE A 56 6.34 1.28 3.90
N GLU A 57 7.26 2.16 3.54
CA GLU A 57 7.44 3.42 4.25
C GLU A 57 6.20 4.30 4.18
N ALA A 58 5.55 4.37 3.01
CA ALA A 58 4.35 5.16 2.85
C ALA A 58 3.23 4.64 3.76
N VAL A 59 3.08 3.34 3.83
CA VAL A 59 2.08 2.72 4.72
C VAL A 59 2.43 3.00 6.18
N SER A 60 3.70 2.92 6.54
CA SER A 60 4.15 3.20 7.89
C SER A 60 3.86 4.65 8.29
N LYS A 61 4.05 5.58 7.37
CA LYS A 61 3.74 6.99 7.63
C LYS A 61 2.26 7.23 7.85
N ALA A 62 1.42 6.41 7.24
CA ALA A 62 -0.02 6.49 7.44
C ALA A 62 -0.46 5.91 8.79
N GLY A 63 0.45 5.26 9.51
CA GLY A 63 0.15 4.69 10.82
C GLY A 63 -0.15 3.20 10.80
N TYR A 64 0.20 2.53 9.72
CA TYR A 64 -0.05 1.10 9.55
C TYR A 64 1.24 0.38 9.22
N GLN A 65 1.17 -0.94 9.13
CA GLN A 65 2.33 -1.75 8.76
C GLN A 65 2.02 -2.57 7.52
N ALA A 66 2.97 -2.63 6.60
CA ALA A 66 2.85 -3.42 5.40
C ALA A 66 4.03 -4.39 5.30
N GLU A 67 3.74 -5.59 4.86
CA GLU A 67 4.76 -6.61 4.62
C GLU A 67 4.50 -7.22 3.25
N LEU A 68 5.55 -7.70 2.61
CA LEU A 68 5.42 -8.44 1.36
C LEU A 68 4.59 -9.69 1.60
N ALA A 69 3.59 -9.85 0.78
CA ALA A 69 2.74 -11.03 0.86
C ALA A 69 3.40 -12.24 0.20
#